data_cd7a5659b2aeef2fb14ef7591437565c
#
_entry.id   cd7a5659b2aeef2fb14ef7591437565c
#
_cell.length_a   1.000
_cell.length_b   1.000
_cell.length_c   1.000
_cell.angle_alpha   90.00
_cell.angle_beta   90.00
_cell.angle_gamma   90.00
#
_symmetry.space_group_name_H-M   'P 1'
#
loop_
_entity.id
_entity.type
_entity.pdbx_description
1 polymer ?
#
loop_
_entity_poly.entity_id
_entity_poly.type
_entity_poly.pdbx_seq_one_letter_code
_entity_poly.pdbx_strand_id
1 'polypeptide(L)'
;MRIAHRRLRGVGIFILAFVAFGVCLIMWGGDLLVKNDSLPAHADAAIILEGSMVGERARLQGAMQLLQQGVPGRVLLPLPPRGYWGEPIPPMARHFLESNYGHDLADRVDFCVVEGDVDSTLQEAQVLEGCIREHHLQSLIVVTSDYHTRRAGMIWRRVRGKDDPLLRIWVHGVDDPEFQAKGWWRQRLWAKTWLMEATKLVWSGAVER
;
A
#
# COMPACT_ATOMS: atom_id res chain seq x y z
N MET A 1 -53.08 10.60 17.93
CA MET A 1 -52.84 9.41 17.13
C MET A 1 -51.92 9.63 15.91
N ARG A 2 -52.09 10.66 15.10
CA ARG A 2 -51.27 10.91 13.86
C ARG A 2 -49.77 11.12 14.10
N ILE A 3 -49.36 11.72 15.24
CA ILE A 3 -47.95 12.00 15.59
C ILE A 3 -47.18 10.72 15.93
N ALA A 4 -47.80 9.76 16.62
CA ALA A 4 -47.20 8.49 16.97
C ALA A 4 -46.89 7.64 15.72
N HIS A 5 -47.82 7.58 14.75
CA HIS A 5 -47.61 6.85 13.49
C HIS A 5 -46.49 7.46 12.62
N ARG A 6 -46.32 8.80 12.65
CA ARG A 6 -45.23 9.46 11.93
C ARG A 6 -43.86 9.14 12.53
N ARG A 7 -43.76 9.08 13.86
CA ARG A 7 -42.51 8.69 14.56
C ARG A 7 -42.17 7.21 14.34
N LEU A 8 -43.16 6.32 14.41
CA LEU A 8 -42.92 4.88 14.12
C LEU A 8 -42.47 4.66 12.66
N ARG A 9 -43.05 5.35 11.68
CA ARG A 9 -42.57 5.27 10.28
C ARG A 9 -41.16 5.79 10.13
N GLY A 10 -40.79 6.90 10.79
CA GLY A 10 -39.40 7.41 10.77
C GLY A 10 -38.38 6.42 11.34
N VAL A 11 -38.72 5.79 12.47
CA VAL A 11 -37.84 4.77 13.10
C VAL A 11 -37.71 3.55 12.19
N GLY A 12 -38.81 3.10 11.56
CA GLY A 12 -38.77 1.96 10.62
C GLY A 12 -37.87 2.23 9.40
N ILE A 13 -37.97 3.44 8.81
CA ILE A 13 -37.10 3.85 7.69
C ILE A 13 -35.63 3.92 8.12
N PHE A 14 -35.34 4.46 9.30
CA PHE A 14 -33.99 4.54 9.82
C PHE A 14 -33.36 3.14 10.04
N ILE A 15 -34.10 2.21 10.62
CA ILE A 15 -33.67 0.83 10.81
C ILE A 15 -33.39 0.16 9.45
N LEU A 16 -34.30 0.33 8.50
CA LEU A 16 -34.14 -0.24 7.16
C LEU A 16 -32.90 0.30 6.45
N ALA A 17 -32.69 1.63 6.52
CA ALA A 17 -31.51 2.29 5.96
C ALA A 17 -30.20 1.80 6.63
N PHE A 18 -30.21 1.62 7.96
CA PHE A 18 -29.06 1.11 8.70
C PHE A 18 -28.73 -0.34 8.32
N VAL A 19 -29.76 -1.20 8.20
CA VAL A 19 -29.57 -2.59 7.73
C VAL A 19 -29.06 -2.64 6.30
N ALA A 20 -29.65 -1.84 5.39
CA ALA A 20 -29.19 -1.74 4.00
C ALA A 20 -27.72 -1.28 3.92
N PHE A 21 -27.35 -0.26 4.70
CA PHE A 21 -25.97 0.21 4.80
C PHE A 21 -25.03 -0.88 5.31
N GLY A 22 -25.41 -1.61 6.35
CA GLY A 22 -24.64 -2.75 6.86
C GLY A 22 -24.42 -3.85 5.82
N VAL A 23 -25.47 -4.21 5.07
CA VAL A 23 -25.38 -5.16 3.96
C VAL A 23 -24.45 -4.67 2.85
N CYS A 24 -24.57 -3.41 2.45
CA CYS A 24 -23.68 -2.80 1.47
C CYS A 24 -22.22 -2.83 1.96
N LEU A 25 -21.98 -2.48 3.21
CA LEU A 25 -20.65 -2.50 3.79
C LEU A 25 -20.05 -3.93 3.82
N ILE A 26 -20.86 -4.91 4.17
CA ILE A 26 -20.46 -6.32 4.13
C ILE A 26 -20.10 -6.74 2.70
N MET A 27 -20.89 -6.40 1.71
CA MET A 27 -20.69 -6.85 0.34
C MET A 27 -19.53 -6.15 -0.38
N TRP A 28 -19.37 -4.84 -0.17
CA TRP A 28 -18.42 -4.00 -0.94
C TRP A 28 -17.39 -3.28 -0.07
N GLY A 29 -17.46 -3.42 1.25
CA GLY A 29 -16.55 -2.71 2.17
C GLY A 29 -15.07 -3.02 1.93
N GLY A 30 -14.74 -4.25 1.51
CA GLY A 30 -13.36 -4.61 1.16
C GLY A 30 -12.84 -3.84 -0.06
N ASP A 31 -13.68 -3.68 -1.07
CA ASP A 31 -13.32 -2.97 -2.31
C ASP A 31 -13.10 -1.46 -2.08
N LEU A 32 -13.63 -0.92 -0.97
CA LEU A 32 -13.37 0.48 -0.59
C LEU A 32 -11.90 0.76 -0.28
N LEU A 33 -11.12 -0.25 0.08
CA LEU A 33 -9.70 -0.11 0.38
C LEU A 33 -8.82 -0.27 -0.86
N VAL A 34 -9.31 -0.95 -1.88
CA VAL A 34 -8.56 -1.31 -3.08
C VAL A 34 -8.72 -0.23 -4.15
N LYS A 35 -7.60 0.28 -4.65
CA LYS A 35 -7.57 1.22 -5.78
C LYS A 35 -6.25 1.06 -6.56
N ASN A 36 -6.23 0.08 -7.44
CA ASN A 36 -5.13 -0.12 -8.36
C ASN A 36 -5.23 0.84 -9.54
N ASP A 37 -4.10 1.37 -9.99
CA ASP A 37 -4.01 2.14 -11.22
C ASP A 37 -3.75 1.21 -12.42
N SER A 38 -4.14 1.64 -13.62
CA SER A 38 -3.69 1.00 -14.85
C SER A 38 -2.21 1.30 -15.03
N LEU A 39 -1.36 0.28 -15.00
CA LEU A 39 0.08 0.45 -15.11
C LEU A 39 0.48 0.99 -16.49
N PRO A 40 1.54 1.81 -16.56
CA PRO A 40 2.12 2.25 -17.81
C PRO A 40 2.85 1.09 -18.51
N ALA A 41 3.12 1.22 -19.78
CA ALA A 41 3.95 0.26 -20.50
C ALA A 41 5.40 0.24 -19.96
N HIS A 42 5.88 1.38 -19.46
CA HIS A 42 7.20 1.53 -18.85
C HIS A 42 7.20 2.59 -17.74
N ALA A 43 8.00 2.35 -16.70
CA ALA A 43 8.29 3.28 -15.62
C ALA A 43 9.78 3.20 -15.26
N ASP A 44 10.35 4.27 -14.72
CA ASP A 44 11.78 4.30 -14.35
C ASP A 44 12.06 3.34 -13.20
N ALA A 45 11.19 3.33 -12.18
CA ALA A 45 11.34 2.42 -11.04
C ALA A 45 9.99 1.96 -10.46
N ALA A 46 10.05 0.84 -9.72
CA ALA A 46 9.04 0.47 -8.73
C ALA A 46 9.64 0.61 -7.33
N ILE A 47 8.88 1.12 -6.37
CA ILE A 47 9.26 1.18 -4.96
C ILE A 47 8.34 0.30 -4.13
N ILE A 48 8.90 -0.49 -3.23
CA ILE A 48 8.16 -1.41 -2.36
C ILE A 48 7.86 -0.68 -1.05
N LEU A 49 6.61 -0.69 -0.59
CA LEU A 49 6.28 -0.13 0.72
C LEU A 49 6.51 -1.15 1.83
N GLU A 50 6.97 -0.66 2.97
CA GLU A 50 7.15 -1.46 4.19
C GLU A 50 5.79 -1.90 4.79
N GLY A 51 5.82 -2.95 5.62
CA GLY A 51 4.64 -3.47 6.28
C GLY A 51 4.91 -4.68 7.16
N SER A 52 3.99 -5.64 7.21
CA SER A 52 4.26 -6.92 7.86
C SER A 52 5.23 -7.76 7.05
N MET A 53 6.00 -8.65 7.70
CA MET A 53 6.93 -9.55 6.99
C MET A 53 6.25 -10.36 5.86
N VAL A 54 5.00 -10.76 6.08
CA VAL A 54 4.23 -11.52 5.08
C VAL A 54 3.87 -10.63 3.89
N GLY A 55 3.38 -9.42 4.18
CA GLY A 55 3.03 -8.42 3.18
C GLY A 55 4.25 -7.94 2.38
N GLU A 56 5.37 -7.66 3.03
CA GLU A 56 6.62 -7.27 2.35
C GLU A 56 7.12 -8.34 1.38
N ARG A 57 7.05 -9.61 1.78
CA ARG A 57 7.41 -10.71 0.89
C ARG A 57 6.51 -10.78 -0.35
N ALA A 58 5.20 -10.58 -0.19
CA ALA A 58 4.26 -10.52 -1.30
C ALA A 58 4.55 -9.32 -2.22
N ARG A 59 4.82 -8.16 -1.64
CA ARG A 59 5.16 -6.92 -2.36
C ARG A 59 6.47 -7.06 -3.13
N LEU A 60 7.51 -7.63 -2.50
CA LEU A 60 8.78 -7.92 -3.18
C LEU A 60 8.54 -8.85 -4.38
N GLN A 61 7.79 -9.93 -4.18
CA GLN A 61 7.48 -10.86 -5.26
C GLN A 61 6.74 -10.18 -6.41
N GLY A 62 5.74 -9.34 -6.11
CA GLY A 62 5.01 -8.58 -7.13
C GLY A 62 5.89 -7.56 -7.87
N ALA A 63 6.75 -6.84 -7.16
CA ALA A 63 7.69 -5.90 -7.76
C ALA A 63 8.69 -6.61 -8.68
N MET A 64 9.22 -7.77 -8.25
CA MET A 64 10.13 -8.58 -9.08
C MET A 64 9.44 -9.16 -10.33
N GLN A 65 8.16 -9.53 -10.24
CA GLN A 65 7.37 -9.93 -11.41
C GLN A 65 7.22 -8.79 -12.41
N LEU A 66 6.93 -7.57 -11.96
CA LEU A 66 6.88 -6.39 -12.82
C LEU A 66 8.24 -6.10 -13.47
N LEU A 67 9.33 -6.26 -12.70
CA LEU A 67 10.69 -6.08 -13.20
C LEU A 67 11.02 -7.11 -14.30
N GLN A 68 10.64 -8.36 -14.13
CA GLN A 68 10.78 -9.43 -15.14
C GLN A 68 10.01 -9.13 -16.42
N GLN A 69 8.82 -8.51 -16.28
CA GLN A 69 8.00 -8.08 -17.41
C GLN A 69 8.54 -6.84 -18.12
N GLY A 70 9.59 -6.20 -17.56
CA GLY A 70 10.20 -4.98 -18.13
C GLY A 70 9.37 -3.72 -17.92
N VAL A 71 8.36 -3.74 -17.02
CA VAL A 71 7.55 -2.56 -16.73
C VAL A 71 8.35 -1.51 -15.97
N PRO A 72 8.95 -1.74 -14.77
CA PRO A 72 9.92 -0.83 -14.20
C PRO A 72 11.33 -1.12 -14.71
N GLY A 73 12.14 -0.07 -14.86
CA GLY A 73 13.57 -0.20 -15.17
C GLY A 73 14.37 -0.80 -14.02
N ARG A 74 13.98 -0.53 -12.79
CA ARG A 74 14.58 -1.00 -11.54
C ARG A 74 13.58 -1.12 -10.41
N VAL A 75 13.98 -1.73 -9.31
CA VAL A 75 13.20 -1.78 -8.07
C VAL A 75 13.96 -1.09 -6.96
N LEU A 76 13.31 -0.18 -6.24
CA LEU A 76 13.81 0.42 -5.02
C LEU A 76 13.26 -0.37 -3.82
N LEU A 77 14.17 -0.94 -3.03
CA LEU A 77 13.84 -1.73 -1.86
C LEU A 77 14.27 -0.98 -0.60
N PRO A 78 13.34 -0.36 0.15
CA PRO A 78 13.63 0.18 1.47
C PRO A 78 14.04 -0.93 2.42
N LEU A 79 15.06 -0.69 3.23
CA LEU A 79 15.47 -1.61 4.26
C LEU A 79 16.34 -0.89 5.32
N PRO A 80 16.33 -1.37 6.58
CA PRO A 80 17.20 -0.83 7.60
C PRO A 80 18.65 -1.25 7.36
N PRO A 81 19.62 -0.46 7.86
CA PRO A 81 21.03 -0.81 7.73
C PRO A 81 21.41 -2.08 8.52
N ARG A 82 20.70 -2.32 9.64
CA ARG A 82 20.98 -3.42 10.58
C ARG A 82 19.69 -4.09 11.03
N GLY A 83 19.75 -5.38 11.25
CA GLY A 83 18.67 -6.14 11.87
C GLY A 83 18.63 -6.00 13.39
N TYR A 84 17.71 -6.75 14.02
CA TYR A 84 17.43 -6.65 15.44
C TYR A 84 18.65 -6.95 16.33
N TRP A 85 19.55 -7.86 15.92
CA TRP A 85 20.78 -8.20 16.65
C TRP A 85 22.03 -7.54 16.10
N GLY A 86 21.86 -6.50 15.25
CA GLY A 86 22.96 -5.70 14.72
C GLY A 86 23.61 -6.26 13.46
N GLU A 87 23.09 -7.36 12.89
CA GLU A 87 23.53 -7.93 11.62
C GLU A 87 23.28 -6.97 10.44
N PRO A 88 24.19 -6.88 9.46
CA PRO A 88 24.00 -6.01 8.31
C PRO A 88 22.92 -6.58 7.36
N ILE A 89 21.83 -5.83 7.14
CA ILE A 89 20.72 -6.27 6.28
C ILE A 89 21.03 -6.18 4.78
N PRO A 90 21.68 -5.10 4.25
CA PRO A 90 21.89 -4.98 2.79
C PRO A 90 22.63 -6.17 2.16
N PRO A 91 23.75 -6.70 2.72
CA PRO A 91 24.41 -7.88 2.16
C PRO A 91 23.54 -9.14 2.17
N MET A 92 22.73 -9.30 3.23
CA MET A 92 21.81 -10.45 3.34
C MET A 92 20.70 -10.35 2.31
N ALA A 93 20.13 -9.15 2.11
CA ALA A 93 19.11 -8.88 1.10
C ALA A 93 19.68 -9.11 -0.32
N ARG A 94 20.93 -8.68 -0.60
CA ARG A 94 21.58 -8.92 -1.88
C ARG A 94 21.72 -10.41 -2.16
N HIS A 95 22.27 -11.17 -1.22
CA HIS A 95 22.41 -12.61 -1.33
C HIS A 95 21.06 -13.32 -1.54
N PHE A 96 20.01 -12.88 -0.84
CA PHE A 96 18.65 -13.40 -1.02
C PHE A 96 18.14 -13.16 -2.45
N LEU A 97 18.30 -11.93 -2.97
CA LEU A 97 17.86 -11.57 -4.32
C LEU A 97 18.58 -12.37 -5.39
N GLU A 98 19.90 -12.48 -5.30
CA GLU A 98 20.72 -13.27 -6.23
C GLU A 98 20.32 -14.75 -6.22
N SER A 99 20.10 -15.31 -5.04
CA SER A 99 19.74 -16.73 -4.89
C SER A 99 18.35 -17.07 -5.41
N ASN A 100 17.39 -16.13 -5.33
CA ASN A 100 16.00 -16.38 -5.69
C ASN A 100 15.62 -15.86 -7.09
N TYR A 101 16.30 -14.84 -7.60
CA TYR A 101 15.94 -14.16 -8.86
C TYR A 101 17.09 -14.12 -9.88
N GLY A 102 18.29 -14.52 -9.49
CA GLY A 102 19.49 -14.46 -10.33
C GLY A 102 20.16 -13.08 -10.31
N HIS A 103 21.44 -13.04 -10.74
CA HIS A 103 22.25 -11.82 -10.69
C HIS A 103 21.67 -10.69 -11.54
N ASP A 104 21.21 -10.96 -12.75
CA ASP A 104 20.71 -9.95 -13.70
C ASP A 104 19.53 -9.13 -13.14
N LEU A 105 18.61 -9.78 -12.44
CA LEU A 105 17.51 -9.10 -11.80
C LEU A 105 17.90 -8.46 -10.46
N ALA A 106 18.74 -9.14 -9.68
CA ALA A 106 19.25 -8.62 -8.42
C ALA A 106 20.01 -7.30 -8.60
N ASP A 107 20.80 -7.15 -9.68
CA ASP A 107 21.56 -5.95 -10.02
C ASP A 107 20.66 -4.75 -10.40
N ARG A 108 19.40 -5.01 -10.70
CA ARG A 108 18.38 -3.98 -10.96
C ARG A 108 17.58 -3.63 -9.70
N VAL A 109 17.96 -4.13 -8.53
CA VAL A 109 17.37 -3.76 -7.24
C VAL A 109 18.35 -2.89 -6.48
N ASP A 110 17.96 -1.63 -6.24
CA ASP A 110 18.70 -0.68 -5.43
C ASP A 110 18.14 -0.61 -4.02
N PHE A 111 19.00 -0.52 -3.04
CA PHE A 111 18.59 -0.43 -1.64
C PHE A 111 18.46 1.02 -1.21
N CYS A 112 17.28 1.40 -0.74
CA CYS A 112 17.06 2.65 -0.04
C CYS A 112 17.26 2.40 1.45
N VAL A 113 18.48 2.64 1.95
CA VAL A 113 18.77 2.42 3.38
C VAL A 113 18.10 3.49 4.22
N VAL A 114 17.16 3.08 5.08
CA VAL A 114 16.39 3.95 5.97
C VAL A 114 16.86 3.75 7.40
N GLU A 115 17.32 4.82 8.04
CA GLU A 115 17.71 4.81 9.46
C GLU A 115 16.52 5.17 10.34
N GLY A 116 16.34 4.43 11.45
CA GLY A 116 15.27 4.65 12.41
C GLY A 116 13.95 3.99 12.03
N ASP A 117 12.96 4.18 12.90
CA ASP A 117 11.63 3.59 12.73
C ASP A 117 10.76 4.48 11.82
N VAL A 118 10.01 3.85 10.94
CA VAL A 118 9.03 4.50 10.07
C VAL A 118 7.63 4.13 10.56
N ASP A 119 6.94 5.09 11.18
CA ASP A 119 5.67 4.85 11.87
C ASP A 119 4.43 5.04 10.97
N SER A 120 4.60 5.65 9.80
CA SER A 120 3.47 5.96 8.92
C SER A 120 3.87 6.00 7.44
N THR A 121 2.89 5.73 6.57
CA THR A 121 3.07 5.86 5.12
C THR A 121 3.42 7.29 4.67
N LEU A 122 3.01 8.30 5.44
CA LEU A 122 3.41 9.69 5.20
C LEU A 122 4.91 9.87 5.46
N GLN A 123 5.39 9.40 6.58
CA GLN A 123 6.81 9.45 6.93
C GLN A 123 7.64 8.60 5.94
N GLU A 124 7.16 7.40 5.59
CA GLU A 124 7.80 6.54 4.59
C GLU A 124 7.99 7.28 3.25
N ALA A 125 6.96 7.94 2.74
CA ALA A 125 7.05 8.72 1.51
C ALA A 125 8.04 9.89 1.62
N GLN A 126 8.23 10.46 2.81
CA GLN A 126 9.17 11.54 3.07
C GLN A 126 10.62 11.05 3.16
N VAL A 127 10.88 9.99 3.93
CA VAL A 127 12.25 9.48 4.12
C VAL A 127 12.82 8.89 2.83
N LEU A 128 11.97 8.36 1.96
CA LEU A 128 12.38 7.80 0.67
C LEU A 128 12.64 8.86 -0.42
N GLU A 129 12.37 10.14 -0.13
CA GLU A 129 12.62 11.23 -1.08
C GLU A 129 14.07 11.29 -1.56
N GLY A 130 15.01 11.14 -0.63
CA GLY A 130 16.43 11.16 -0.96
C GLY A 130 16.78 10.10 -2.01
N CYS A 131 16.36 8.86 -1.77
CA CYS A 131 16.59 7.74 -2.66
C CYS A 131 15.95 7.94 -4.05
N ILE A 132 14.72 8.45 -4.11
CA ILE A 132 14.03 8.75 -5.38
C ILE A 132 14.78 9.82 -6.18
N ARG A 133 15.28 10.85 -5.50
CA ARG A 133 16.02 11.97 -6.11
C ARG A 133 17.40 11.57 -6.63
N GLU A 134 18.13 10.72 -5.89
CA GLU A 134 19.42 10.18 -6.32
C GLU A 134 19.32 9.42 -7.63
N HIS A 135 18.19 8.75 -7.87
CA HIS A 135 17.93 8.01 -9.10
C HIS A 135 17.35 8.87 -10.24
N HIS A 136 17.09 10.17 -10.02
CA HIS A 136 16.52 11.10 -11.00
C HIS A 136 15.24 10.58 -11.68
N LEU A 137 14.35 9.95 -10.91
CA LEU A 137 13.15 9.30 -11.44
C LEU A 137 12.11 10.32 -11.89
N GLN A 138 11.46 10.04 -13.03
CA GLN A 138 10.30 10.79 -13.55
C GLN A 138 9.01 9.97 -13.48
N SER A 139 9.12 8.68 -13.25
CA SER A 139 8.00 7.75 -13.22
C SER A 139 8.23 6.65 -12.19
N LEU A 140 7.25 6.45 -11.28
CA LEU A 140 7.37 5.58 -10.14
C LEU A 140 6.11 4.73 -9.97
N ILE A 141 6.29 3.42 -9.81
CA ILE A 141 5.23 2.50 -9.41
C ILE A 141 5.39 2.20 -7.93
N VAL A 142 4.42 2.59 -7.12
CA VAL A 142 4.35 2.25 -5.69
C VAL A 142 3.70 0.89 -5.55
N VAL A 143 4.45 -0.10 -5.10
CA VAL A 143 4.00 -1.49 -4.91
C VAL A 143 3.65 -1.73 -3.44
N THR A 144 2.41 -2.12 -3.19
CA THR A 144 1.91 -2.37 -1.84
C THR A 144 0.82 -3.45 -1.84
N SER A 145 0.33 -3.86 -0.67
CA SER A 145 -0.80 -4.79 -0.56
C SER A 145 -2.10 -4.16 -1.05
N ASP A 146 -2.98 -4.94 -1.67
CA ASP A 146 -4.24 -4.46 -2.27
C ASP A 146 -5.05 -3.58 -1.33
N TYR A 147 -5.23 -4.00 -0.08
CA TYR A 147 -6.00 -3.26 0.91
C TYR A 147 -5.40 -1.90 1.28
N HIS A 148 -4.13 -1.69 0.99
CA HIS A 148 -3.41 -0.45 1.29
C HIS A 148 -3.36 0.52 0.10
N THR A 149 -3.69 0.10 -1.11
CA THR A 149 -3.48 0.87 -2.35
C THR A 149 -4.16 2.23 -2.36
N ARG A 150 -5.40 2.33 -1.85
CA ARG A 150 -6.14 3.60 -1.82
C ARG A 150 -5.45 4.63 -0.94
N ARG A 151 -5.03 4.25 0.27
CA ARG A 151 -4.37 5.15 1.22
C ARG A 151 -2.95 5.50 0.76
N ALA A 152 -2.17 4.51 0.33
CA ALA A 152 -0.84 4.74 -0.21
C ALA A 152 -0.88 5.72 -1.39
N GLY A 153 -1.75 5.48 -2.38
CA GLY A 153 -1.89 6.35 -3.53
C GLY A 153 -2.29 7.79 -3.19
N MET A 154 -3.16 7.96 -2.19
CA MET A 154 -3.56 9.29 -1.71
C MET A 154 -2.37 10.04 -1.08
N ILE A 155 -1.60 9.38 -0.21
CA ILE A 155 -0.47 9.98 0.49
C ILE A 155 0.68 10.25 -0.46
N TRP A 156 1.11 9.26 -1.23
CA TRP A 156 2.25 9.37 -2.14
C TRP A 156 2.06 10.44 -3.20
N ARG A 157 0.88 10.56 -3.82
CA ARG A 157 0.61 11.64 -4.78
C ARG A 157 0.59 13.01 -4.13
N ARG A 158 0.14 13.10 -2.87
CA ARG A 158 0.12 14.37 -2.13
C ARG A 158 1.51 14.83 -1.77
N VAL A 159 2.34 13.95 -1.22
CA VAL A 159 3.71 14.26 -0.81
C VAL A 159 4.55 14.57 -2.04
N ARG A 160 4.61 13.64 -2.98
CA ARG A 160 5.45 13.79 -4.18
C ARG A 160 4.95 14.88 -5.12
N GLY A 161 3.64 15.08 -5.24
CA GLY A 161 3.07 16.14 -6.07
C GLY A 161 3.40 17.55 -5.56
N LYS A 162 3.75 17.72 -4.29
CA LYS A 162 4.24 19.00 -3.75
C LYS A 162 5.73 19.21 -4.00
N ASP A 163 6.53 18.16 -3.81
CA ASP A 163 7.99 18.24 -3.83
C ASP A 163 8.54 18.07 -5.27
N ASP A 164 7.90 17.23 -6.07
CA ASP A 164 8.23 17.00 -7.48
C ASP A 164 6.95 16.81 -8.32
N PRO A 165 6.37 17.90 -8.84
CA PRO A 165 5.14 17.84 -9.63
C PRO A 165 5.30 17.14 -10.99
N LEU A 166 6.53 16.87 -11.44
CA LEU A 166 6.81 16.17 -12.69
C LEU A 166 6.86 14.64 -12.50
N LEU A 167 7.05 14.17 -11.29
CA LEU A 167 7.07 12.73 -10.97
C LEU A 167 5.68 12.11 -11.12
N ARG A 168 5.54 11.22 -12.10
CA ARG A 168 4.32 10.45 -12.32
C ARG A 168 4.29 9.23 -11.41
N ILE A 169 3.18 9.03 -10.69
CA ILE A 169 3.03 7.95 -9.70
C ILE A 169 1.83 7.07 -10.06
N TRP A 170 2.09 5.77 -10.14
CA TRP A 170 1.07 4.71 -10.20
C TRP A 170 1.14 3.85 -8.94
N VAL A 171 0.02 3.28 -8.55
CA VAL A 171 -0.07 2.35 -7.42
C VAL A 171 -0.47 0.99 -7.92
N HIS A 172 0.31 -0.01 -7.56
CA HIS A 172 0.08 -1.40 -7.85
C HIS A 172 -0.10 -2.19 -6.56
N GLY A 173 -1.27 -2.80 -6.41
CA GLY A 173 -1.57 -3.70 -5.32
C GLY A 173 -1.21 -5.13 -5.65
N VAL A 174 -0.69 -5.83 -4.67
CA VAL A 174 -0.44 -7.26 -4.73
C VAL A 174 -1.37 -7.99 -3.77
N ASP A 175 -1.72 -9.22 -4.12
CA ASP A 175 -2.45 -10.11 -3.21
C ASP A 175 -1.64 -10.33 -1.93
N ASP A 176 -2.29 -10.11 -0.80
CA ASP A 176 -1.69 -10.24 0.53
C ASP A 176 -2.48 -11.26 1.35
N PRO A 177 -1.83 -12.32 1.90
CA PRO A 177 -2.50 -13.33 2.71
C PRO A 177 -3.23 -12.76 3.95
N GLU A 178 -2.85 -11.56 4.42
CA GLU A 178 -3.47 -10.90 5.56
C GLU A 178 -4.81 -10.24 5.24
N PHE A 179 -5.22 -10.21 3.96
CA PHE A 179 -6.49 -9.61 3.55
C PHE A 179 -7.03 -10.16 2.23
N GLN A 180 -8.36 -10.31 2.18
CA GLN A 180 -9.11 -10.47 0.93
C GLN A 180 -10.31 -9.54 0.93
N ALA A 181 -10.45 -8.74 -0.12
CA ALA A 181 -11.54 -7.77 -0.25
C ALA A 181 -12.92 -8.45 -0.26
N LYS A 182 -13.06 -9.56 -1.02
CA LYS A 182 -14.28 -10.36 -1.04
C LYS A 182 -14.37 -11.22 0.22
N GLY A 183 -15.40 -10.99 1.02
CA GLY A 183 -15.60 -11.75 2.25
C GLY A 183 -14.66 -11.33 3.39
N TRP A 184 -14.19 -10.09 3.40
CA TRP A 184 -13.29 -9.53 4.40
C TRP A 184 -13.75 -9.78 5.86
N TRP A 185 -15.05 -9.90 6.10
CA TRP A 185 -15.63 -10.18 7.43
C TRP A 185 -15.54 -11.65 7.86
N ARG A 186 -15.24 -12.59 6.94
CA ARG A 186 -15.30 -14.04 7.20
C ARG A 186 -14.15 -14.54 8.06
N GLN A 187 -13.03 -13.83 8.05
CA GLN A 187 -11.86 -14.18 8.86
C GLN A 187 -11.51 -13.03 9.80
N ARG A 188 -11.20 -13.38 11.05
CA ARG A 188 -10.83 -12.41 12.07
C ARG A 188 -9.65 -11.53 11.64
N LEU A 189 -8.64 -12.12 10.98
CA LEU A 189 -7.48 -11.38 10.49
C LEU A 189 -7.90 -10.33 9.48
N TRP A 190 -8.65 -10.71 8.46
CA TRP A 190 -9.12 -9.81 7.40
C TRP A 190 -10.03 -8.69 7.93
N ALA A 191 -10.94 -9.03 8.87
CA ALA A 191 -11.80 -8.03 9.50
C ALA A 191 -11.00 -7.02 10.32
N LYS A 192 -9.96 -7.47 11.06
CA LYS A 192 -9.03 -6.61 11.78
C LYS A 192 -8.26 -5.70 10.82
N THR A 193 -7.69 -6.25 9.75
CA THR A 193 -6.94 -5.52 8.73
C THR A 193 -7.83 -4.47 8.08
N TRP A 194 -9.08 -4.84 7.71
CA TRP A 194 -10.05 -3.90 7.16
C TRP A 194 -10.32 -2.72 8.10
N LEU A 195 -10.64 -3.01 9.37
CA LEU A 195 -10.97 -1.98 10.35
C LEU A 195 -9.80 -1.02 10.58
N MET A 196 -8.59 -1.57 10.73
CA MET A 196 -7.38 -0.78 10.92
C MET A 196 -7.07 0.09 9.72
N GLU A 197 -7.16 -0.46 8.51
CA GLU A 197 -6.86 0.29 7.29
C GLU A 197 -7.94 1.32 6.94
N ALA A 198 -9.21 1.00 7.15
CA ALA A 198 -10.31 1.95 6.97
C ALA A 198 -10.17 3.17 7.93
N THR A 199 -9.83 2.92 9.20
CA THR A 199 -9.55 3.99 10.18
C THR A 199 -8.35 4.84 9.76
N LYS A 200 -7.25 4.23 9.34
CA LYS A 200 -6.07 4.94 8.84
C LYS A 200 -6.39 5.76 7.59
N LEU A 201 -7.19 5.21 6.66
CA LEU A 201 -7.60 5.92 5.45
C LEU A 201 -8.40 7.19 5.79
N VAL A 202 -9.36 7.09 6.71
CA VAL A 202 -10.14 8.26 7.18
C VAL A 202 -9.24 9.28 7.87
N TRP A 203 -8.34 8.83 8.74
CA TRP A 203 -7.37 9.69 9.43
C TRP A 203 -6.47 10.43 8.43
N SER A 204 -5.84 9.72 7.51
CA SER A 204 -4.97 10.31 6.49
C SER A 204 -5.72 11.28 5.56
N GLY A 205 -7.00 11.02 5.31
CA GLY A 205 -7.85 11.94 4.53
C GLY A 205 -8.25 13.21 5.27
N ALA A 206 -8.44 13.14 6.59
CA ALA A 206 -8.94 14.23 7.40
C ALA A 206 -7.83 15.07 8.04
N VAL A 207 -6.74 14.46 8.49
CA VAL A 207 -5.72 15.06 9.37
C VAL A 207 -4.38 15.27 8.64
N GLU A 208 -3.93 14.32 7.88
CA GLU A 208 -2.66 14.39 7.13
C GLU A 208 -2.87 15.13 5.79
N ARG A 209 -3.10 16.46 5.84
CA ARG A 209 -3.37 17.31 4.67
C ARG A 209 -2.13 18.08 4.22
#